data_16aeff387a407b5ca08b89d6bde3a542
#
_entry.id   16aeff387a407b5ca08b89d6bde3a542
#
_cell.length_a   1.000
_cell.length_b   1.000
_cell.length_c   1.000
_cell.angle_alpha   90.00
_cell.angle_beta   90.00
_cell.angle_gamma   90.00
#
_symmetry.space_group_name_H-M   'P 1'
#
loop_
_entity.id
_entity.type
_entity.pdbx_description
1 polymer ?
#
loop_
_entity_poly.entity_id
_entity_poly.type
_entity_poly.pdbx_seq_one_letter_code
_entity_poly.pdbx_strand_id
1 'polypeptide(L)'
;MGCRLGIDVGGTSTDLLLLDDRSGAIRALKTPNSDDPADAVRRLLRDAGVEPGQVDTVRCAGPFARRAIRDGAAAKVGLLLTAGFEHLLHLARSRTPAPVGGWATMRTPAPLVDLTLTRGVPERVNARGEVVEALDETVAERAIRELVAAGCDTIAVCLMHSYANRTHERRLAALIEAVAPTVHVMLSADLLRERQEYERTVLTVVNAALAAPLAAHYDEIAGGLRALQLAAPLSIARNDGGGMTHDVASTHGAASLRAGPAGAAVAAALVAGLAGRRDAISLDMGGGGADLAAIRDGEPALAPSARVDGLTIAGATVDIHNAGTGGGAVARVGAGA
;
A
#
# COMPACT_ATOMS: atom_id res chain seq x y z
N MET A 1 1.37 6.99 30.71
CA MET A 1 0.18 6.76 29.87
C MET A 1 -0.40 8.13 29.53
N GLY A 2 -0.40 8.49 28.30
CA GLY A 2 -0.88 9.75 27.76
C GLY A 2 -2.05 9.59 26.83
N CYS A 3 -2.12 10.40 25.79
CA CYS A 3 -3.19 10.34 24.81
C CYS A 3 -2.70 9.69 23.51
N ARG A 4 -3.60 9.06 22.78
CA ARG A 4 -3.37 8.55 21.42
C ARG A 4 -4.19 9.34 20.42
N LEU A 5 -3.55 9.84 19.36
CA LEU A 5 -4.19 10.60 18.30
C LEU A 5 -4.31 9.74 17.03
N GLY A 6 -5.52 9.57 16.55
CA GLY A 6 -5.84 8.99 15.24
C GLY A 6 -6.19 10.10 14.25
N ILE A 7 -5.65 9.99 13.03
CA ILE A 7 -5.93 10.90 11.91
C ILE A 7 -6.32 10.02 10.71
N ASP A 8 -7.55 10.16 10.23
CA ASP A 8 -8.00 9.52 9.00
C ASP A 8 -8.32 10.59 7.95
N VAL A 9 -7.50 10.68 6.93
CA VAL A 9 -7.71 11.58 5.80
C VAL A 9 -8.57 10.86 4.77
N GLY A 10 -9.86 11.11 4.80
CA GLY A 10 -10.81 10.52 3.86
C GLY A 10 -10.82 11.18 2.47
N GLY A 11 -11.84 10.88 1.68
CA GLY A 11 -12.04 11.47 0.34
C GLY A 11 -12.46 12.94 0.36
N THR A 12 -13.31 13.31 1.31
CA THR A 12 -13.97 14.62 1.41
C THR A 12 -13.72 15.31 2.74
N SER A 13 -13.39 14.56 3.78
CA SER A 13 -13.18 15.04 5.14
C SER A 13 -12.03 14.29 5.80
N THR A 14 -11.44 14.96 6.78
CA THR A 14 -10.47 14.36 7.71
C THR A 14 -11.17 14.13 9.05
N ASP A 15 -11.06 12.92 9.55
CA ASP A 15 -11.56 12.52 10.85
C ASP A 15 -10.40 12.42 11.85
N LEU A 16 -10.57 13.02 13.00
CA LEU A 16 -9.60 13.04 14.09
C LEU A 16 -10.21 12.40 15.32
N LEU A 17 -9.44 11.57 16.01
CA LEU A 17 -9.85 10.93 17.24
C LEU A 17 -8.73 11.01 18.27
N LEU A 18 -9.05 11.50 19.46
CA LEU A 18 -8.15 11.55 20.61
C LEU A 18 -8.69 10.62 21.69
N LEU A 19 -7.87 9.66 22.10
CA LEU A 19 -8.16 8.75 23.21
C LEU A 19 -7.23 9.06 24.37
N ASP A 20 -7.78 9.36 25.52
CA ASP A 20 -7.05 9.46 26.78
C ASP A 20 -6.99 8.06 27.44
N ASP A 21 -5.79 7.49 27.50
CA ASP A 21 -5.57 6.15 28.07
C ASP A 21 -5.80 6.05 29.57
N ARG A 22 -5.87 7.18 30.28
CA ARG A 22 -6.11 7.21 31.74
C ARG A 22 -7.58 7.17 32.07
N SER A 23 -8.36 8.01 31.40
CA SER A 23 -9.78 8.14 31.63
C SER A 23 -10.65 7.27 30.72
N GLY A 24 -10.10 6.77 29.62
CA GLY A 24 -10.84 6.13 28.55
C GLY A 24 -11.71 7.11 27.74
N ALA A 25 -11.55 8.42 27.95
CA ALA A 25 -12.33 9.43 27.26
C ALA A 25 -11.93 9.49 25.77
N ILE A 26 -12.92 9.52 24.91
CA ILE A 26 -12.77 9.66 23.47
C ILE A 26 -13.32 11.02 23.05
N ARG A 27 -12.54 11.76 22.27
CA ARG A 27 -12.99 12.98 21.58
C ARG A 27 -12.77 12.81 20.10
N ALA A 28 -13.74 13.21 19.31
CA ALA A 28 -13.69 13.14 17.86
C ALA A 28 -13.97 14.51 17.25
N LEU A 29 -13.31 14.79 16.15
CA LEU A 29 -13.53 15.98 15.31
C LEU A 29 -13.55 15.55 13.86
N LYS A 30 -14.53 16.02 13.10
CA LYS A 30 -14.60 15.87 11.64
C LYS A 30 -14.46 17.24 11.01
N THR A 31 -13.58 17.35 10.01
CA THR A 31 -13.32 18.60 9.29
C THR A 31 -13.27 18.36 7.79
N PRO A 32 -13.71 19.31 6.94
CA PRO A 32 -13.51 19.21 5.49
C PRO A 32 -12.02 19.14 5.11
N ASN A 33 -11.69 18.47 4.02
CA ASN A 33 -10.31 18.41 3.50
C ASN A 33 -9.80 19.74 2.92
N SER A 34 -10.66 20.77 2.82
CA SER A 34 -10.25 22.14 2.50
C SER A 34 -9.52 22.84 3.63
N ASP A 35 -9.66 22.33 4.85
CA ASP A 35 -9.01 22.88 6.04
C ASP A 35 -7.60 22.30 6.17
N ASP A 36 -6.68 23.07 6.76
CA ASP A 36 -5.36 22.58 7.12
C ASP A 36 -5.48 21.48 8.20
N PRO A 37 -5.01 20.25 7.93
CA PRO A 37 -5.07 19.18 8.94
C PRO A 37 -4.35 19.52 10.24
N ALA A 38 -3.28 20.31 10.19
CA ALA A 38 -2.55 20.76 11.38
C ALA A 38 -3.41 21.67 12.26
N ASP A 39 -4.21 22.56 11.66
CA ASP A 39 -5.14 23.40 12.39
C ASP A 39 -6.27 22.59 13.02
N ALA A 40 -6.75 21.57 12.33
CA ALA A 40 -7.75 20.66 12.85
C ALA A 40 -7.22 19.87 14.08
N VAL A 41 -5.99 19.38 14.02
CA VAL A 41 -5.30 18.72 15.15
C VAL A 41 -5.14 19.71 16.32
N ARG A 42 -4.67 20.91 16.05
CA ARG A 42 -4.51 21.95 17.08
C ARG A 42 -5.83 22.28 17.78
N ARG A 43 -6.91 22.39 17.02
CA ARG A 43 -8.25 22.64 17.54
C ARG A 43 -8.72 21.47 18.42
N LEU A 44 -8.57 20.22 17.96
CA LEU A 44 -8.97 19.05 18.75
C LEU A 44 -8.23 18.96 20.09
N LEU A 45 -6.91 19.16 20.09
CA LEU A 45 -6.09 19.14 21.31
C LEU A 45 -6.53 20.22 22.30
N ARG A 46 -6.72 21.46 21.80
CA ARG A 46 -7.19 22.57 22.63
C ARG A 46 -8.57 22.30 23.24
N ASP A 47 -9.52 21.82 22.44
CA ASP A 47 -10.88 21.54 22.89
C ASP A 47 -10.93 20.35 23.87
N ALA A 48 -9.96 19.46 23.79
CA ALA A 48 -9.77 18.36 24.74
C ALA A 48 -9.02 18.79 26.01
N GLY A 49 -8.39 19.96 26.03
CA GLY A 49 -7.51 20.39 27.14
C GLY A 49 -6.25 19.54 27.25
N VAL A 50 -5.75 19.02 26.12
CA VAL A 50 -4.56 18.16 26.04
C VAL A 50 -3.41 18.94 25.46
N GLU A 51 -2.29 18.98 26.21
CA GLU A 51 -1.03 19.57 25.72
C GLU A 51 -0.35 18.62 24.73
N PRO A 52 0.34 19.14 23.68
CA PRO A 52 1.01 18.31 22.68
C PRO A 52 1.94 17.25 23.27
N GLY A 53 2.67 17.58 24.35
CA GLY A 53 3.57 16.65 25.04
C GLY A 53 2.89 15.51 25.78
N GLN A 54 1.56 15.51 25.88
CA GLN A 54 0.76 14.42 26.47
C GLN A 54 0.34 13.37 25.42
N VAL A 55 0.59 13.62 24.14
CA VAL A 55 0.29 12.65 23.08
C VAL A 55 1.46 11.68 22.96
N ASP A 56 1.20 10.41 23.23
CA ASP A 56 2.23 9.35 23.21
C ASP A 56 2.43 8.76 21.80
N THR A 57 1.37 8.71 20.98
CA THR A 57 1.43 8.17 19.61
C THR A 57 0.48 8.90 18.68
N VAL A 58 0.86 9.00 17.42
CA VAL A 58 -0.01 9.45 16.33
C VAL A 58 -0.15 8.33 15.31
N ARG A 59 -1.37 7.96 14.95
CA ARG A 59 -1.63 7.03 13.86
C ARG A 59 -2.36 7.74 12.74
N CYS A 60 -1.82 7.62 11.52
CA CYS A 60 -2.40 8.20 10.32
C CYS A 60 -2.88 7.10 9.36
N ALA A 61 -4.09 7.27 8.83
CA ALA A 61 -4.63 6.53 7.71
C ALA A 61 -5.04 7.51 6.61
N GLY A 62 -5.17 7.01 5.37
CA GLY A 62 -5.66 7.82 4.27
C GLY A 62 -5.46 7.12 2.92
N PRO A 63 -6.10 7.63 1.85
CA PRO A 63 -6.09 7.02 0.53
C PRO A 63 -4.87 7.43 -0.32
N PHE A 64 -3.80 7.97 0.28
CA PHE A 64 -2.67 8.57 -0.46
C PHE A 64 -2.00 7.60 -1.41
N ALA A 65 -1.65 6.40 -0.94
CA ALA A 65 -1.03 5.38 -1.77
C ALA A 65 -1.92 5.02 -2.97
N ARG A 66 -3.21 4.82 -2.74
CA ARG A 66 -4.15 4.49 -3.81
C ARG A 66 -4.35 5.66 -4.78
N ARG A 67 -4.44 6.89 -4.26
CA ARG A 67 -4.54 8.11 -5.10
C ARG A 67 -3.31 8.31 -5.94
N ALA A 68 -2.11 8.16 -5.39
CA ALA A 68 -0.87 8.31 -6.14
C ALA A 68 -0.83 7.40 -7.38
N ILE A 69 -1.29 6.14 -7.25
CA ILE A 69 -1.38 5.22 -8.39
C ILE A 69 -2.46 5.67 -9.38
N ARG A 70 -3.67 5.96 -8.89
CA ARG A 70 -4.83 6.26 -9.73
C ARG A 70 -4.70 7.58 -10.49
N ASP A 71 -4.16 8.61 -9.83
CA ASP A 71 -4.13 9.99 -10.33
C ASP A 71 -2.82 10.29 -11.09
N GLY A 72 -1.97 9.27 -11.29
CA GLY A 72 -0.72 9.39 -12.06
C GLY A 72 0.40 10.14 -11.34
N ALA A 73 0.29 10.30 -10.01
CA ALA A 73 1.33 10.91 -9.18
C ALA A 73 2.41 9.93 -8.72
N ALA A 74 2.34 8.67 -9.19
CA ALA A 74 3.34 7.66 -8.91
C ALA A 74 4.65 7.95 -9.66
N ALA A 75 5.78 7.52 -9.09
CA ALA A 75 7.09 7.66 -9.73
C ALA A 75 7.16 6.86 -11.04
N LYS A 76 7.97 7.32 -11.98
CA LYS A 76 8.22 6.59 -13.24
C LYS A 76 9.18 5.44 -13.00
N VAL A 77 8.66 4.22 -13.05
CA VAL A 77 9.38 3.00 -12.70
C VAL A 77 9.96 2.34 -13.95
N GLY A 78 11.26 2.03 -13.92
CA GLY A 78 11.91 1.05 -14.79
C GLY A 78 11.88 -0.34 -14.15
N LEU A 79 11.76 -1.40 -14.94
CA LEU A 79 11.69 -2.77 -14.46
C LEU A 79 12.80 -3.62 -15.05
N LEU A 80 13.61 -4.26 -14.19
CA LEU A 80 14.58 -5.28 -14.55
C LEU A 80 14.07 -6.66 -14.17
N LEU A 81 14.03 -7.55 -15.15
CA LEU A 81 13.62 -8.94 -15.03
C LEU A 81 14.72 -9.87 -15.56
N THR A 82 14.65 -11.15 -15.21
CA THR A 82 15.43 -12.18 -15.91
C THR A 82 15.08 -12.19 -17.41
N ALA A 83 16.06 -12.25 -18.29
CA ALA A 83 15.86 -12.28 -19.73
C ALA A 83 14.86 -13.38 -20.15
N GLY A 84 13.96 -13.03 -21.08
CA GLY A 84 12.86 -13.89 -21.53
C GLY A 84 11.57 -13.78 -20.72
N PHE A 85 11.55 -12.97 -19.64
CA PHE A 85 10.37 -12.74 -18.80
C PHE A 85 9.83 -11.30 -18.88
N GLU A 86 10.24 -10.50 -19.83
CA GLU A 86 9.90 -9.09 -19.99
C GLU A 86 8.38 -8.88 -20.09
N HIS A 87 7.64 -9.85 -20.62
CA HIS A 87 6.19 -9.81 -20.76
C HIS A 87 5.41 -10.23 -19.51
N LEU A 88 6.07 -10.52 -18.39
CA LEU A 88 5.45 -11.09 -17.19
C LEU A 88 4.26 -10.26 -16.68
N LEU A 89 4.40 -8.94 -16.58
CA LEU A 89 3.33 -8.06 -16.14
C LEU A 89 2.18 -7.99 -17.14
N HIS A 90 2.45 -8.07 -18.43
CA HIS A 90 1.45 -7.98 -19.51
C HIS A 90 0.66 -9.27 -19.66
N LEU A 91 1.32 -10.42 -19.52
CA LEU A 91 0.67 -11.72 -19.53
C LEU A 91 -0.12 -11.98 -18.25
N ALA A 92 0.33 -11.42 -17.15
CA ALA A 92 -0.25 -11.63 -15.82
C ALA A 92 -0.45 -13.14 -15.54
N ARG A 93 -1.60 -13.52 -15.00
CA ARG A 93 -1.96 -14.93 -14.77
C ARG A 93 -2.72 -15.55 -15.95
N SER A 94 -2.97 -14.78 -17.01
CA SER A 94 -3.77 -15.20 -18.16
C SER A 94 -5.10 -15.88 -17.79
N ARG A 95 -5.70 -15.45 -16.66
CA ARG A 95 -6.97 -15.97 -16.18
C ARG A 95 -8.12 -15.29 -16.92
N THR A 96 -9.06 -16.08 -17.41
CA THR A 96 -10.29 -15.52 -17.97
C THR A 96 -11.13 -14.88 -16.87
N PRO A 97 -11.60 -13.63 -17.05
CA PRO A 97 -12.23 -12.86 -15.96
C PRO A 97 -13.68 -13.26 -15.65
N ALA A 98 -14.27 -14.18 -16.40
CA ALA A 98 -15.67 -14.54 -16.25
C ALA A 98 -15.94 -16.01 -16.58
N PRO A 99 -17.12 -16.56 -16.22
CA PRO A 99 -17.54 -17.87 -16.66
C PRO A 99 -17.61 -17.96 -18.20
N VAL A 100 -18.08 -19.02 -18.74
CA VAL A 100 -18.07 -19.37 -20.16
C VAL A 100 -18.13 -18.17 -21.12
N GLY A 101 -17.14 -18.04 -21.99
CA GLY A 101 -17.03 -16.93 -22.96
C GLY A 101 -16.19 -15.71 -22.49
N GLY A 102 -15.78 -15.63 -21.23
CA GLY A 102 -14.95 -14.52 -20.72
C GLY A 102 -13.61 -14.36 -21.43
N TRP A 103 -13.10 -15.39 -22.06
CA TRP A 103 -11.90 -15.34 -22.90
C TRP A 103 -12.08 -14.44 -24.14
N ALA A 104 -13.29 -14.25 -24.64
CA ALA A 104 -13.59 -13.37 -25.77
C ALA A 104 -13.56 -11.88 -25.40
N THR A 105 -13.70 -11.57 -24.10
CA THR A 105 -13.76 -10.21 -23.57
C THR A 105 -12.65 -9.92 -22.55
N MET A 106 -11.59 -10.74 -22.55
CA MET A 106 -10.49 -10.63 -21.60
C MET A 106 -9.87 -9.24 -21.65
N ARG A 107 -10.05 -8.48 -20.57
CA ARG A 107 -9.36 -7.22 -20.33
C ARG A 107 -8.44 -7.42 -19.15
N THR A 108 -7.14 -7.46 -19.41
CA THR A 108 -6.14 -7.33 -18.35
C THR A 108 -6.01 -5.85 -17.97
N PRO A 109 -5.93 -5.51 -16.69
CA PRO A 109 -5.57 -4.16 -16.30
C PRO A 109 -4.25 -3.76 -16.97
N ALA A 110 -4.12 -2.50 -17.38
CA ALA A 110 -2.85 -2.00 -17.87
C ALA A 110 -1.79 -2.16 -16.77
N PRO A 111 -0.62 -2.74 -17.08
CA PRO A 111 0.45 -2.88 -16.09
C PRO A 111 0.97 -1.49 -15.70
N LEU A 112 1.44 -1.36 -14.45
CA LEU A 112 2.01 -0.10 -13.96
C LEU A 112 3.32 0.29 -14.63
N VAL A 113 4.00 -0.67 -15.25
CA VAL A 113 5.22 -0.43 -16.03
C VAL A 113 4.96 -0.89 -17.46
N ASP A 114 5.14 0.04 -18.39
CA ASP A 114 5.07 -0.24 -19.82
C ASP A 114 6.23 -1.16 -20.27
N LEU A 115 5.99 -1.94 -21.32
CA LEU A 115 7.01 -2.82 -21.88
C LEU A 115 8.24 -2.05 -22.36
N THR A 116 8.08 -0.82 -22.82
CA THR A 116 9.19 0.06 -23.22
C THR A 116 10.11 0.45 -22.07
N LEU A 117 9.64 0.33 -20.81
CA LEU A 117 10.40 0.57 -19.58
C LEU A 117 10.78 -0.73 -18.87
N THR A 118 10.66 -1.88 -19.55
CA THR A 118 11.05 -3.20 -19.02
C THR A 118 12.26 -3.73 -19.76
N ARG A 119 13.24 -4.25 -19.04
CA ARG A 119 14.47 -4.84 -19.63
C ARG A 119 14.75 -6.20 -19.01
N GLY A 120 15.11 -7.14 -19.87
CA GLY A 120 15.62 -8.45 -19.45
C GLY A 120 17.13 -8.41 -19.26
N VAL A 121 17.62 -9.01 -18.18
CA VAL A 121 19.04 -9.20 -17.90
C VAL A 121 19.37 -10.69 -17.94
N PRO A 122 20.37 -11.09 -18.75
CA PRO A 122 20.83 -12.48 -18.76
C PRO A 122 21.38 -12.87 -17.38
N GLU A 123 20.71 -13.80 -16.77
CA GLU A 123 21.06 -14.44 -15.49
C GLU A 123 20.10 -15.60 -15.24
N ARG A 124 20.47 -16.56 -14.41
CA ARG A 124 19.55 -17.59 -13.96
C ARG A 124 19.93 -18.14 -12.59
N VAL A 125 18.97 -18.08 -11.67
CA VAL A 125 18.95 -18.83 -10.44
C VAL A 125 17.86 -19.91 -10.56
N ASN A 126 18.13 -21.12 -10.08
CA ASN A 126 17.12 -22.19 -10.06
C ASN A 126 16.30 -22.17 -8.75
N ALA A 127 15.27 -23.00 -8.68
CA ALA A 127 14.38 -23.06 -7.53
C ALA A 127 15.06 -23.52 -6.21
N ARG A 128 16.26 -24.10 -6.28
CA ARG A 128 17.10 -24.47 -5.12
C ARG A 128 18.00 -23.34 -4.65
N GLY A 129 18.03 -22.21 -5.38
CA GLY A 129 18.92 -21.09 -5.10
C GLY A 129 20.32 -21.22 -5.69
N GLU A 130 20.57 -22.22 -6.56
CA GLU A 130 21.85 -22.37 -7.24
C GLU A 130 21.92 -21.44 -8.45
N VAL A 131 23.05 -20.78 -8.64
CA VAL A 131 23.33 -19.97 -9.84
C VAL A 131 23.61 -20.91 -11.00
N VAL A 132 22.73 -20.90 -12.00
CA VAL A 132 22.85 -21.69 -13.24
C VAL A 132 23.53 -20.88 -14.35
N GLU A 133 23.25 -19.56 -14.37
CA GLU A 133 23.84 -18.58 -15.27
C GLU A 133 24.22 -17.35 -14.49
N ALA A 134 25.47 -16.92 -14.60
CA ALA A 134 25.96 -15.73 -13.94
C ALA A 134 25.29 -14.48 -14.52
N LEU A 135 25.14 -13.43 -13.71
CA LEU A 135 24.64 -12.14 -14.17
C LEU A 135 25.57 -11.53 -15.20
N ASP A 136 25.06 -11.21 -16.39
CA ASP A 136 25.76 -10.40 -17.38
C ASP A 136 25.72 -8.92 -16.99
N GLU A 137 26.76 -8.47 -16.30
CA GLU A 137 26.85 -7.10 -15.80
C GLU A 137 26.94 -6.07 -16.94
N THR A 138 27.52 -6.42 -18.09
CA THR A 138 27.62 -5.52 -19.24
C THR A 138 26.23 -5.21 -19.83
N VAL A 139 25.41 -6.25 -19.99
CA VAL A 139 24.02 -6.09 -20.45
C VAL A 139 23.20 -5.37 -19.38
N ALA A 140 23.42 -5.69 -18.11
CA ALA A 140 22.73 -5.03 -16.98
C ALA A 140 23.02 -3.53 -16.94
N GLU A 141 24.28 -3.11 -17.02
CA GLU A 141 24.65 -1.69 -17.04
C GLU A 141 24.01 -0.94 -18.22
N ARG A 142 24.00 -1.55 -19.41
CA ARG A 142 23.33 -0.96 -20.56
C ARG A 142 21.84 -0.78 -20.31
N ALA A 143 21.17 -1.81 -19.80
CA ALA A 143 19.75 -1.77 -19.47
C ALA A 143 19.42 -0.67 -18.43
N ILE A 144 20.27 -0.54 -17.40
CA ILE A 144 20.15 0.53 -16.39
C ILE A 144 20.24 1.90 -17.05
N ARG A 145 21.27 2.14 -17.87
CA ARG A 145 21.47 3.43 -18.58
C ARG A 145 20.28 3.77 -19.49
N GLU A 146 19.72 2.78 -20.18
CA GLU A 146 18.54 2.95 -21.04
C GLU A 146 17.32 3.39 -20.23
N LEU A 147 17.05 2.75 -19.07
CA LEU A 147 15.94 3.12 -18.18
C LEU A 147 16.13 4.52 -17.59
N VAL A 148 17.32 4.86 -17.17
CA VAL A 148 17.66 6.21 -16.69
C VAL A 148 17.47 7.26 -17.80
N ALA A 149 17.96 6.99 -19.00
CA ALA A 149 17.78 7.87 -20.16
C ALA A 149 16.30 8.02 -20.56
N ALA A 150 15.48 7.00 -20.30
CA ALA A 150 14.04 7.06 -20.47
C ALA A 150 13.34 7.87 -19.35
N GLY A 151 14.07 8.40 -18.37
CA GLY A 151 13.57 9.24 -17.28
C GLY A 151 12.92 8.43 -16.15
N CYS A 152 13.39 7.21 -15.87
CA CYS A 152 12.94 6.46 -14.72
C CYS A 152 13.59 7.00 -13.43
N ASP A 153 12.78 7.33 -12.43
CA ASP A 153 13.22 7.82 -11.13
C ASP A 153 13.51 6.67 -10.15
N THR A 154 12.94 5.52 -10.43
CA THR A 154 13.06 4.31 -9.62
C THR A 154 13.22 3.09 -10.52
N ILE A 155 14.07 2.15 -10.12
CA ILE A 155 14.23 0.85 -10.79
C ILE A 155 13.78 -0.26 -9.84
N ALA A 156 12.74 -0.99 -10.27
CA ALA A 156 12.29 -2.22 -9.65
C ALA A 156 13.09 -3.40 -10.22
N VAL A 157 13.58 -4.28 -9.37
CA VAL A 157 14.32 -5.48 -9.75
C VAL A 157 13.56 -6.70 -9.25
N CYS A 158 13.17 -7.59 -10.15
CA CYS A 158 12.50 -8.82 -9.79
C CYS A 158 12.98 -10.00 -10.64
N LEU A 159 13.99 -10.71 -10.15
CA LEU A 159 14.58 -11.83 -10.87
C LEU A 159 13.94 -13.16 -10.52
N MET A 160 14.05 -14.11 -11.45
CA MET A 160 13.56 -15.47 -11.24
C MET A 160 14.26 -16.09 -10.02
N HIS A 161 13.45 -16.71 -9.15
CA HIS A 161 13.91 -17.39 -7.93
C HIS A 161 14.76 -16.55 -6.96
N SER A 162 14.72 -15.22 -7.04
CA SER A 162 15.44 -14.34 -6.11
C SER A 162 14.97 -14.51 -4.65
N TYR A 163 13.78 -15.05 -4.39
CA TYR A 163 13.31 -15.44 -3.07
C TYR A 163 14.22 -16.53 -2.43
N ALA A 164 14.82 -17.41 -3.24
CA ALA A 164 15.74 -18.45 -2.80
C ALA A 164 17.19 -17.97 -2.72
N ASN A 165 17.62 -17.16 -3.69
CA ASN A 165 18.96 -16.57 -3.73
C ASN A 165 18.92 -15.15 -4.34
N ARG A 166 19.17 -14.16 -3.51
CA ARG A 166 19.10 -12.74 -3.86
C ARG A 166 20.42 -12.15 -4.36
N THR A 167 21.45 -12.96 -4.62
CA THR A 167 22.80 -12.46 -4.96
C THR A 167 22.77 -11.58 -6.21
N HIS A 168 22.06 -11.99 -7.27
CA HIS A 168 21.98 -11.19 -8.49
C HIS A 168 21.19 -9.90 -8.33
N GLU A 169 20.06 -9.90 -7.57
CA GLU A 169 19.34 -8.66 -7.25
C GLU A 169 20.22 -7.69 -6.45
N ARG A 170 20.97 -8.18 -5.46
CA ARG A 170 21.94 -7.36 -4.71
C ARG A 170 23.04 -6.81 -5.58
N ARG A 171 23.54 -7.60 -6.53
CA ARG A 171 24.55 -7.13 -7.47
C ARG A 171 24.00 -6.05 -8.41
N LEU A 172 22.76 -6.22 -8.89
CA LEU A 172 22.08 -5.19 -9.69
C LEU A 172 21.87 -3.90 -8.88
N ALA A 173 21.51 -3.98 -7.61
CA ALA A 173 21.40 -2.78 -6.76
C ALA A 173 22.74 -2.02 -6.69
N ALA A 174 23.84 -2.72 -6.47
CA ALA A 174 25.16 -2.10 -6.46
C ALA A 174 25.57 -1.49 -7.82
N LEU A 175 25.18 -2.13 -8.93
CA LEU A 175 25.41 -1.58 -10.28
C LEU A 175 24.56 -0.32 -10.53
N ILE A 176 23.28 -0.33 -10.09
CA ILE A 176 22.39 0.84 -10.22
C ILE A 176 22.96 2.01 -9.41
N GLU A 177 23.39 1.77 -8.18
CA GLU A 177 24.01 2.78 -7.32
C GLU A 177 25.27 3.38 -7.95
N ALA A 178 26.11 2.54 -8.57
CA ALA A 178 27.32 2.99 -9.25
C ALA A 178 27.05 3.78 -10.54
N VAL A 179 26.03 3.39 -11.32
CA VAL A 179 25.70 3.98 -12.62
C VAL A 179 24.81 5.19 -12.51
N ALA A 180 23.89 5.18 -11.55
CA ALA A 180 22.83 6.18 -11.38
C ALA A 180 22.49 6.38 -9.89
N PRO A 181 23.35 7.02 -9.08
CA PRO A 181 23.23 7.12 -7.62
C PRO A 181 22.00 7.90 -7.14
N THR A 182 21.32 8.62 -8.03
CA THR A 182 20.08 9.36 -7.72
C THR A 182 18.81 8.55 -7.94
N VAL A 183 18.92 7.37 -8.55
CA VAL A 183 17.78 6.49 -8.85
C VAL A 183 17.52 5.58 -7.66
N HIS A 184 16.27 5.53 -7.21
CA HIS A 184 15.87 4.61 -6.16
C HIS A 184 15.82 3.17 -6.66
N VAL A 185 16.20 2.23 -5.81
CA VAL A 185 16.19 0.79 -6.14
C VAL A 185 15.23 0.06 -5.24
N MET A 186 14.38 -0.78 -5.84
CA MET A 186 13.46 -1.66 -5.09
C MET A 186 13.71 -3.11 -5.49
N LEU A 187 14.11 -3.95 -4.53
CA LEU A 187 14.41 -5.36 -4.75
C LEU A 187 13.25 -6.26 -4.32
N SER A 188 12.84 -7.17 -5.17
CA SER A 188 11.73 -8.07 -4.89
C SER A 188 12.00 -9.01 -3.71
N ALA A 189 13.24 -9.47 -3.56
CA ALA A 189 13.64 -10.38 -2.49
C ALA A 189 13.66 -9.72 -1.09
N ASP A 190 13.66 -8.39 -1.01
CA ASP A 190 13.57 -7.66 0.26
C ASP A 190 12.11 -7.42 0.68
N LEU A 191 11.18 -7.41 -0.29
CA LEU A 191 9.75 -7.19 -0.05
C LEU A 191 8.97 -8.48 0.22
N LEU A 192 9.22 -9.51 -0.58
CA LEU A 192 8.45 -10.76 -0.50
C LEU A 192 9.31 -11.96 -0.89
N ARG A 193 9.53 -12.86 0.08
CA ARG A 193 10.31 -14.09 -0.14
C ARG A 193 9.41 -15.28 -0.44
N GLU A 194 8.54 -15.11 -1.42
CA GLU A 194 7.63 -16.17 -1.86
C GLU A 194 7.90 -16.51 -3.33
N ARG A 195 7.52 -17.71 -3.72
CA ARG A 195 7.41 -18.09 -5.13
C ARG A 195 6.40 -17.14 -5.78
N GLN A 196 6.01 -17.34 -7.01
CA GLN A 196 5.00 -16.52 -7.70
C GLN A 196 5.57 -15.17 -8.18
N GLU A 197 6.37 -15.25 -9.21
CA GLU A 197 7.09 -14.12 -9.79
C GLU A 197 6.17 -12.96 -10.21
N TYR A 198 4.95 -13.26 -10.69
CA TYR A 198 4.00 -12.22 -11.09
C TYR A 198 3.59 -11.35 -9.89
N GLU A 199 3.13 -11.97 -8.80
CA GLU A 199 2.71 -11.24 -7.60
C GLU A 199 3.88 -10.50 -6.95
N ARG A 200 5.07 -11.11 -6.94
CA ARG A 200 6.29 -10.44 -6.48
C ARG A 200 6.61 -9.22 -7.33
N THR A 201 6.54 -9.33 -8.65
CA THR A 201 6.81 -8.23 -9.57
C THR A 201 5.78 -7.11 -9.39
N VAL A 202 4.49 -7.44 -9.30
CA VAL A 202 3.43 -6.45 -9.04
C VAL A 202 3.70 -5.71 -7.73
N LEU A 203 3.98 -6.45 -6.64
CA LEU A 203 4.26 -5.84 -5.34
C LEU A 203 5.50 -4.93 -5.39
N THR A 204 6.56 -5.36 -6.09
CA THR A 204 7.81 -4.61 -6.21
C THR A 204 7.59 -3.32 -7.00
N VAL A 205 6.91 -3.39 -8.12
CA VAL A 205 6.59 -2.22 -8.96
C VAL A 205 5.67 -1.24 -8.22
N VAL A 206 4.66 -1.74 -7.52
CA VAL A 206 3.76 -0.87 -6.71
C VAL A 206 4.54 -0.14 -5.63
N ASN A 207 5.41 -0.83 -4.89
CA ASN A 207 6.23 -0.17 -3.87
C ASN A 207 7.23 0.82 -4.48
N ALA A 208 7.86 0.46 -5.60
CA ALA A 208 8.77 1.34 -6.34
C ALA A 208 8.06 2.63 -6.80
N ALA A 209 6.85 2.49 -7.35
CA ALA A 209 6.04 3.62 -7.81
C ALA A 209 5.60 4.54 -6.67
N LEU A 210 5.39 3.99 -5.48
CA LEU A 210 4.90 4.71 -4.30
C LEU A 210 6.00 5.30 -3.42
N ALA A 211 7.24 4.83 -3.52
CA ALA A 211 8.30 5.16 -2.58
C ALA A 211 8.50 6.68 -2.41
N ALA A 212 8.84 7.39 -3.48
CA ALA A 212 9.10 8.83 -3.41
C ALA A 212 7.85 9.67 -3.07
N PRO A 213 6.66 9.45 -3.69
CA PRO A 213 5.45 10.19 -3.33
C PRO A 213 5.04 10.01 -1.87
N LEU A 214 5.14 8.80 -1.32
CA LEU A 214 4.79 8.54 0.08
C LEU A 214 5.82 9.10 1.05
N ALA A 215 7.12 9.02 0.74
CA ALA A 215 8.15 9.63 1.55
C ALA A 215 7.88 11.14 1.70
N ALA A 216 7.72 11.86 0.60
CA ALA A 216 7.42 13.29 0.61
C ALA A 216 6.14 13.62 1.42
N HIS A 217 5.07 12.85 1.21
CA HIS A 217 3.80 13.05 1.89
C HIS A 217 3.90 12.82 3.41
N TYR A 218 4.56 11.73 3.83
CA TYR A 218 4.71 11.45 5.27
C TYR A 218 5.69 12.38 5.96
N ASP A 219 6.71 12.87 5.26
CA ASP A 219 7.61 13.91 5.75
C ASP A 219 6.86 15.24 5.99
N GLU A 220 5.93 15.60 5.10
CA GLU A 220 5.07 16.76 5.26
C GLU A 220 4.18 16.61 6.51
N ILE A 221 3.50 15.47 6.68
CA ILE A 221 2.69 15.18 7.87
C ILE A 221 3.57 15.26 9.14
N ALA A 222 4.71 14.59 9.14
CA ALA A 222 5.62 14.59 10.28
C ALA A 222 6.14 16.01 10.59
N GLY A 223 6.41 16.82 9.55
CA GLY A 223 6.76 18.23 9.66
C GLY A 223 5.65 19.05 10.32
N GLY A 224 4.41 18.88 9.86
CA GLY A 224 3.23 19.53 10.44
C GLY A 224 3.02 19.16 11.92
N LEU A 225 3.17 17.88 12.28
CA LEU A 225 3.07 17.43 13.67
C LEU A 225 4.18 18.04 14.55
N ARG A 226 5.42 18.09 14.05
CA ARG A 226 6.53 18.76 14.77
C ARG A 226 6.28 20.26 14.98
N ALA A 227 5.71 20.94 13.98
CA ALA A 227 5.33 22.35 14.10
C ALA A 227 4.25 22.59 15.18
N LEU A 228 3.45 21.57 15.48
CA LEU A 228 2.51 21.55 16.60
C LEU A 228 3.13 21.12 17.94
N GLN A 229 4.45 20.95 17.99
CA GLN A 229 5.19 20.42 19.15
C GLN A 229 4.77 18.99 19.55
N LEU A 230 4.18 18.23 18.62
CA LEU A 230 3.89 16.82 18.79
C LEU A 230 5.15 16.02 18.48
N ALA A 231 5.85 15.58 19.53
CA ALA A 231 7.04 14.73 19.43
C ALA A 231 6.72 13.24 19.34
N ALA A 232 5.43 12.88 19.37
CA ALA A 232 4.96 11.51 19.33
C ALA A 232 5.33 10.82 18.01
N PRO A 233 5.73 9.53 18.03
CA PRO A 233 6.03 8.80 16.81
C PRO A 233 4.81 8.69 15.90
N LEU A 234 5.03 8.98 14.61
CA LEU A 234 4.03 8.82 13.57
C LEU A 234 4.00 7.36 13.10
N SER A 235 2.85 6.72 13.20
CA SER A 235 2.56 5.38 12.69
C SER A 235 1.56 5.47 11.53
N ILE A 236 1.86 4.78 10.43
CA ILE A 236 0.98 4.69 9.27
C ILE A 236 0.19 3.39 9.35
N ALA A 237 -1.12 3.48 9.16
CA ALA A 237 -2.01 2.32 9.19
C ALA A 237 -1.75 1.38 8.00
N ARG A 238 -1.92 0.07 8.25
CA ARG A 238 -1.67 -1.00 7.27
C ARG A 238 -2.96 -1.70 6.85
N ASN A 239 -2.86 -2.40 5.72
CA ASN A 239 -3.95 -3.23 5.18
C ASN A 239 -4.41 -4.35 6.14
N ASP A 240 -3.56 -4.82 7.03
CA ASP A 240 -3.85 -5.86 8.02
C ASP A 240 -4.42 -5.32 9.34
N GLY A 241 -4.69 -4.01 9.41
CA GLY A 241 -5.15 -3.33 10.61
C GLY A 241 -4.03 -2.94 11.60
N GLY A 242 -2.78 -3.35 11.33
CA GLY A 242 -1.59 -2.96 12.08
C GLY A 242 -1.10 -1.55 11.78
N GLY A 243 0.13 -1.26 12.19
CA GLY A 243 0.82 0.00 11.90
C GLY A 243 2.26 -0.24 11.51
N MET A 244 2.86 0.73 10.81
CA MET A 244 4.27 0.77 10.45
C MET A 244 4.80 2.19 10.64
N THR A 245 6.11 2.34 10.85
CA THR A 245 6.74 3.66 10.89
C THR A 245 6.68 4.32 9.50
N HIS A 246 6.79 5.63 9.42
CA HIS A 246 6.76 6.34 8.14
C HIS A 246 7.93 5.95 7.24
N ASP A 247 9.12 5.64 7.79
CA ASP A 247 10.26 5.14 7.02
C ASP A 247 9.96 3.81 6.34
N VAL A 248 9.29 2.89 7.05
CA VAL A 248 8.83 1.62 6.47
C VAL A 248 7.72 1.87 5.45
N ALA A 249 6.82 2.81 5.68
CA ALA A 249 5.74 3.14 4.78
C ALA A 249 6.23 3.66 3.42
N SER A 250 7.35 4.38 3.38
CA SER A 250 7.96 4.85 2.14
C SER A 250 8.52 3.72 1.27
N THR A 251 8.93 2.59 1.87
CA THR A 251 9.45 1.42 1.12
C THR A 251 8.41 0.31 0.95
N HIS A 252 7.39 0.27 1.79
CA HIS A 252 6.32 -0.74 1.81
C HIS A 252 4.94 -0.12 1.59
N GLY A 253 4.85 0.88 0.72
CA GLY A 253 3.63 1.67 0.47
C GLY A 253 2.41 0.84 0.07
N ALA A 254 2.61 -0.28 -0.61
CA ALA A 254 1.55 -1.22 -0.96
C ALA A 254 0.78 -1.75 0.28
N ALA A 255 1.43 -1.79 1.45
CA ALA A 255 0.79 -2.20 2.69
C ALA A 255 -0.21 -1.17 3.25
N SER A 256 -0.30 0.04 2.68
CA SER A 256 -1.26 1.08 3.09
C SER A 256 -2.40 1.32 2.08
N LEU A 257 -2.44 0.59 0.96
CA LEU A 257 -3.44 0.79 -0.11
C LEU A 257 -4.89 0.63 0.34
N ARG A 258 -5.15 -0.16 1.39
CA ARG A 258 -6.47 -0.41 2.00
C ARG A 258 -6.51 -0.12 3.50
N ALA A 259 -5.63 0.75 3.98
CA ALA A 259 -5.50 1.06 5.41
C ALA A 259 -6.80 1.64 6.03
N GLY A 260 -7.54 2.50 5.30
CA GLY A 260 -8.80 3.06 5.77
C GLY A 260 -9.85 1.98 6.05
N PRO A 261 -10.28 1.19 5.04
CA PRO A 261 -11.21 0.07 5.26
C PRO A 261 -10.73 -0.95 6.30
N ALA A 262 -9.43 -1.24 6.37
CA ALA A 262 -8.88 -2.12 7.39
C ALA A 262 -9.04 -1.53 8.80
N GLY A 263 -8.79 -0.22 8.95
CA GLY A 263 -9.00 0.51 10.19
C GLY A 263 -10.46 0.51 10.63
N ALA A 264 -11.39 0.69 9.68
CA ALA A 264 -12.84 0.61 9.95
C ALA A 264 -13.25 -0.77 10.46
N ALA A 265 -12.72 -1.86 9.88
CA ALA A 265 -12.99 -3.22 10.35
C ALA A 265 -12.43 -3.48 11.77
N VAL A 266 -11.22 -2.98 12.06
CA VAL A 266 -10.63 -3.06 13.42
C VAL A 266 -11.46 -2.28 14.43
N ALA A 267 -11.90 -1.08 14.08
CA ALA A 267 -12.78 -0.27 14.94
C ALA A 267 -14.13 -0.97 15.17
N ALA A 268 -14.71 -1.56 14.13
CA ALA A 268 -15.94 -2.32 14.26
C ALA A 268 -15.80 -3.55 15.17
N ALA A 269 -14.66 -4.26 15.11
CA ALA A 269 -14.36 -5.36 16.02
C ALA A 269 -14.31 -4.90 17.49
N LEU A 270 -13.67 -3.75 17.75
CA LEU A 270 -13.65 -3.15 19.08
C LEU A 270 -15.05 -2.81 19.57
N VAL A 271 -15.86 -2.13 18.75
CA VAL A 271 -17.23 -1.74 19.10
C VAL A 271 -18.12 -2.97 19.34
N ALA A 272 -18.01 -4.01 18.50
CA ALA A 272 -18.70 -5.27 18.67
C ALA A 272 -18.32 -5.92 20.02
N GLY A 273 -17.03 -5.94 20.36
CA GLY A 273 -16.54 -6.45 21.64
C GLY A 273 -17.10 -5.71 22.84
N LEU A 274 -17.15 -4.37 22.78
CA LEU A 274 -17.78 -3.53 23.82
C LEU A 274 -19.28 -3.83 23.97
N ALA A 275 -19.95 -4.23 22.87
CA ALA A 275 -21.35 -4.66 22.89
C ALA A 275 -21.53 -6.15 23.25
N GLY A 276 -20.48 -6.85 23.68
CA GLY A 276 -20.50 -8.27 24.04
C GLY A 276 -20.68 -9.21 22.86
N ARG A 277 -20.34 -8.76 21.63
CA ARG A 277 -20.44 -9.56 20.40
C ARG A 277 -19.03 -9.92 19.90
N ARG A 278 -18.81 -11.21 19.67
CA ARG A 278 -17.54 -11.70 19.10
C ARG A 278 -17.62 -11.81 17.59
N ASP A 279 -18.81 -12.06 17.05
CA ASP A 279 -19.05 -12.19 15.61
C ASP A 279 -19.91 -11.02 15.15
N ALA A 280 -19.48 -10.36 14.07
CA ALA A 280 -20.15 -9.19 13.50
C ALA A 280 -19.79 -9.03 12.02
N ILE A 281 -20.52 -8.17 11.33
CA ILE A 281 -20.19 -7.69 10.00
C ILE A 281 -19.99 -6.18 10.11
N SER A 282 -18.83 -5.70 9.66
CA SER A 282 -18.57 -4.28 9.47
C SER A 282 -19.12 -3.85 8.10
N LEU A 283 -19.82 -2.73 8.08
CA LEU A 283 -20.25 -2.06 6.84
C LEU A 283 -19.80 -0.60 6.92
N ASP A 284 -18.81 -0.24 6.12
CA ASP A 284 -18.34 1.14 5.98
C ASP A 284 -18.78 1.68 4.61
N MET A 285 -19.71 2.64 4.60
CA MET A 285 -20.26 3.22 3.39
C MET A 285 -19.75 4.64 3.19
N GLY A 286 -18.89 4.78 2.20
CA GLY A 286 -18.37 6.08 1.75
C GLY A 286 -19.03 6.58 0.46
N GLY A 287 -18.54 7.70 -0.07
CA GLY A 287 -19.02 8.27 -1.35
C GLY A 287 -18.71 7.39 -2.57
N GLY A 288 -17.65 6.58 -2.53
CA GLY A 288 -17.16 5.77 -3.65
C GLY A 288 -17.51 4.28 -3.57
N GLY A 289 -18.12 3.79 -2.49
CA GLY A 289 -18.45 2.38 -2.32
C GLY A 289 -18.79 2.02 -0.89
N ALA A 290 -19.19 0.77 -0.69
CA ALA A 290 -19.40 0.17 0.63
C ALA A 290 -18.40 -0.98 0.82
N ASP A 291 -17.61 -0.91 1.87
CA ASP A 291 -16.65 -1.91 2.27
C ASP A 291 -17.24 -2.77 3.40
N LEU A 292 -17.29 -4.09 3.17
CA LEU A 292 -17.76 -5.06 4.14
C LEU A 292 -16.60 -5.91 4.63
N ALA A 293 -16.54 -6.16 5.94
CA ALA A 293 -15.59 -7.09 6.53
C ALA A 293 -16.26 -7.99 7.56
N ALA A 294 -15.89 -9.26 7.58
CA ALA A 294 -16.33 -10.20 8.60
C ALA A 294 -15.44 -10.08 9.84
N ILE A 295 -16.06 -10.02 11.01
CA ILE A 295 -15.40 -10.10 12.30
C ILE A 295 -15.78 -11.46 12.89
N ARG A 296 -14.78 -12.26 13.25
CA ARG A 296 -14.95 -13.57 13.85
C ARG A 296 -14.10 -13.68 15.10
N ASP A 297 -14.68 -14.19 16.15
CA ASP A 297 -14.00 -14.33 17.44
C ASP A 297 -13.39 -13.02 17.98
N GLY A 298 -13.93 -11.86 17.60
CA GLY A 298 -13.50 -10.54 18.04
C GLY A 298 -12.42 -9.91 17.16
N GLU A 299 -12.04 -10.55 16.03
CA GLU A 299 -11.00 -10.05 15.13
C GLU A 299 -11.50 -9.99 13.66
N PRO A 300 -11.05 -9.01 12.87
CA PRO A 300 -11.31 -9.00 11.43
C PRO A 300 -10.67 -10.20 10.74
N ALA A 301 -11.41 -10.84 9.84
CA ALA A 301 -10.87 -11.91 9.00
C ALA A 301 -9.74 -11.39 8.12
N LEU A 302 -8.67 -12.19 7.95
CA LEU A 302 -7.53 -11.84 7.11
C LEU A 302 -7.50 -12.67 5.82
N ALA A 303 -6.99 -12.07 4.75
CA ALA A 303 -6.68 -12.70 3.47
C ALA A 303 -5.18 -12.56 3.14
N PRO A 304 -4.60 -13.48 2.35
CA PRO A 304 -3.18 -13.42 1.97
C PRO A 304 -2.87 -12.37 0.90
N SER A 305 -3.87 -11.79 0.28
CA SER A 305 -3.72 -10.75 -0.75
C SER A 305 -4.98 -9.91 -0.86
N ALA A 306 -4.84 -8.68 -1.37
CA ALA A 306 -5.95 -7.80 -1.70
C ALA A 306 -6.03 -7.54 -3.21
N ARG A 307 -7.25 -7.34 -3.74
CA ARG A 307 -7.42 -6.72 -5.06
C ARG A 307 -7.61 -5.21 -4.90
N VAL A 308 -6.76 -4.44 -5.57
CA VAL A 308 -6.81 -2.99 -5.58
C VAL A 308 -6.71 -2.51 -7.03
N ASP A 309 -7.76 -1.86 -7.52
CA ASP A 309 -7.83 -1.29 -8.87
C ASP A 309 -7.40 -2.30 -9.99
N GLY A 310 -7.80 -3.56 -9.82
CA GLY A 310 -7.48 -4.67 -10.73
C GLY A 310 -6.17 -5.40 -10.45
N LEU A 311 -5.28 -4.83 -9.65
CA LEU A 311 -4.02 -5.47 -9.25
C LEU A 311 -4.23 -6.41 -8.06
N THR A 312 -3.50 -7.51 -8.04
CA THR A 312 -3.42 -8.41 -6.87
C THR A 312 -2.19 -8.04 -6.07
N ILE A 313 -2.39 -7.48 -4.88
CA ILE A 313 -1.33 -7.07 -3.96
C ILE A 313 -1.13 -8.20 -2.95
N ALA A 314 0.01 -8.86 -3.01
CA ALA A 314 0.39 -9.91 -2.07
C ALA A 314 0.71 -9.32 -0.69
N GLY A 315 0.40 -10.06 0.37
CA GLY A 315 0.62 -9.70 1.76
C GLY A 315 -0.66 -9.75 2.58
N ALA A 316 -0.51 -9.91 3.90
CA ALA A 316 -1.63 -9.96 4.81
C ALA A 316 -2.48 -8.69 4.74
N THR A 317 -3.78 -8.85 4.65
CA THR A 317 -4.76 -7.78 4.56
C THR A 317 -6.04 -8.20 5.26
N VAL A 318 -6.79 -7.25 5.82
CA VAL A 318 -8.17 -7.52 6.22
C VAL A 318 -8.96 -7.97 4.99
N ASP A 319 -9.72 -9.03 5.12
CA ASP A 319 -10.59 -9.54 4.04
C ASP A 319 -11.80 -8.61 3.88
N ILE A 320 -11.71 -7.71 2.90
CA ILE A 320 -12.69 -6.67 2.65
C ILE A 320 -13.33 -6.90 1.30
N HIS A 321 -14.63 -7.03 1.30
CA HIS A 321 -15.45 -7.05 0.09
C HIS A 321 -15.99 -5.65 -0.21
N ASN A 322 -15.65 -5.11 -1.40
CA ASN A 322 -16.21 -3.84 -1.86
C ASN A 322 -17.44 -4.10 -2.73
N ALA A 323 -18.58 -3.56 -2.29
CA ALA A 323 -19.86 -3.78 -2.99
C ALA A 323 -20.11 -2.83 -4.19
N GLY A 324 -19.18 -1.89 -4.45
CA GLY A 324 -19.29 -0.94 -5.58
C GLY A 324 -20.46 0.06 -5.47
N THR A 325 -21.24 0.00 -4.41
CA THR A 325 -22.39 0.88 -4.14
C THR A 325 -22.04 1.84 -3.03
N GLY A 326 -22.10 3.13 -3.29
CA GLY A 326 -21.79 4.18 -2.30
C GLY A 326 -23.04 4.85 -1.75
N GLY A 327 -22.84 5.91 -0.95
CA GLY A 327 -23.91 6.67 -0.26
C GLY A 327 -24.94 7.34 -1.17
N GLY A 328 -24.73 7.37 -2.49
CA GLY A 328 -25.70 7.79 -3.49
C GLY A 328 -26.55 6.65 -4.07
N ALA A 329 -26.32 5.41 -3.66
CA ALA A 329 -27.05 4.25 -4.17
C ALA A 329 -28.41 4.10 -3.48
N VAL A 330 -29.44 3.71 -4.26
CA VAL A 330 -30.77 3.37 -3.75
C VAL A 330 -30.92 1.85 -3.75
N ALA A 331 -31.01 1.26 -2.56
CA ALA A 331 -31.31 -0.15 -2.43
C ALA A 331 -32.78 -0.43 -2.80
N ARG A 332 -33.02 -1.37 -3.71
CA ARG A 332 -34.35 -1.83 -4.08
C ARG A 332 -34.41 -3.34 -3.96
N VAL A 333 -35.45 -3.84 -3.35
CA VAL A 333 -35.78 -5.27 -3.38
C VAL A 333 -36.61 -5.52 -4.64
N GLY A 334 -36.02 -6.20 -5.62
CA GLY A 334 -36.73 -6.64 -6.83
C GLY A 334 -37.44 -7.98 -6.55
N ALA A 335 -38.67 -8.14 -7.03
CA ALA A 335 -39.31 -9.45 -7.06
C ALA A 335 -38.66 -10.27 -8.16
N GLY A 336 -37.78 -11.19 -7.82
CA GLY A 336 -37.18 -12.18 -8.73
C GLY A 336 -35.73 -11.81 -9.13
N ALA A 337 -34.79 -12.29 -8.38
CA ALA A 337 -33.46 -12.71 -8.78
C ALA A 337 -33.18 -14.08 -8.14
#